data_3992322e0c5cb5b430a999a7abc8e5ef
#
_entry.id   3992322e0c5cb5b430a999a7abc8e5ef
#
_cell.length_a   1.000
_cell.length_b   1.000
_cell.length_c   1.000
_cell.angle_alpha   90.00
_cell.angle_beta   90.00
_cell.angle_gamma   90.00
#
_symmetry.space_group_name_H-M   'P 1'
#
loop_
_entity.id
_entity.type
_entity.pdbx_description
1 polymer ?
#
loop_
_entity_poly.entity_id
_entity_poly.type
_entity_poly.pdbx_seq_one_letter_code
_entity_poly.pdbx_strand_id
1 'polypeptide(L)'
;MRLSSNEINILKHKLYELSTEAKLYLFGSRIDDTKKGGDIDLLIVSDKLTKKDIRSLRLEFFKNFGEQKLDIVLDKGDFNNPFTKIIKDKAILL
;
A
#
# COMPACT_ATOMS: atom_id res chain seq x y z
N MET A 1 -7.32 12.58 -3.09
CA MET A 1 -6.62 11.48 -2.40
C MET A 1 -6.57 11.78 -0.90
N ARG A 2 -7.05 10.86 -0.08
CA ARG A 2 -7.16 11.07 1.37
C ARG A 2 -6.08 10.30 2.15
N LEU A 3 -4.84 10.55 1.84
CA LEU A 3 -3.69 10.00 2.54
C LEU A 3 -2.70 11.14 2.76
N SER A 4 -2.31 11.37 4.01
CA SER A 4 -1.45 12.50 4.34
C SER A 4 -0.02 12.29 3.84
N SER A 5 0.72 13.39 3.69
CA SER A 5 2.13 13.34 3.31
C SER A 5 2.96 12.53 4.32
N ASN A 6 2.66 12.66 5.60
CA ASN A 6 3.36 11.90 6.64
C ASN A 6 3.09 10.41 6.52
N GLU A 7 1.84 10.02 6.26
CA GLU A 7 1.48 8.62 6.06
C GLU A 7 2.20 8.04 4.84
N ILE A 8 2.21 8.77 3.73
CA ILE A 8 2.90 8.36 2.51
C ILE A 8 4.40 8.20 2.78
N ASN A 9 5.01 9.16 3.46
CA ASN A 9 6.45 9.15 3.73
C ASN A 9 6.86 7.97 4.59
N ILE A 10 6.11 7.66 5.63
CA ILE A 10 6.41 6.51 6.50
C ILE A 10 6.30 5.21 5.72
N LEU A 11 5.24 5.06 4.94
CA LEU A 11 5.03 3.85 4.13
C LEU A 11 6.15 3.67 3.11
N LYS A 12 6.49 4.72 2.39
CA LYS A 12 7.54 4.65 1.35
C LYS A 12 8.91 4.42 1.95
N HIS A 13 9.22 5.09 3.05
CA HIS A 13 10.52 4.94 3.71
C HIS A 13 10.73 3.51 4.19
N LYS A 14 9.73 2.96 4.88
CA LYS A 14 9.82 1.57 5.36
C LYS A 14 9.88 0.58 4.21
N LEU A 15 9.06 0.80 3.18
CA LEU A 15 9.05 -0.07 2.01
C LEU A 15 10.42 -0.05 1.30
N TYR A 16 11.01 1.13 1.17
CA TYR A 16 12.32 1.29 0.56
C TYR A 16 13.40 0.53 1.33
N GLU A 17 13.32 0.51 2.67
CA GLU A 17 14.24 -0.29 3.49
C GLU A 17 14.11 -1.79 3.20
N LEU A 18 12.89 -2.25 2.95
CA LEU A 18 12.62 -3.66 2.69
C LEU A 18 13.02 -4.07 1.26
N SER A 19 12.75 -3.19 0.31
CA SER A 19 13.12 -3.40 -1.09
C SER A 19 13.15 -2.07 -1.83
N THR A 20 14.29 -1.73 -2.41
CA THR A 20 14.46 -0.47 -3.14
C THR A 20 13.68 -0.45 -4.47
N GLU A 21 13.27 -1.60 -4.96
CA GLU A 21 12.56 -1.73 -6.24
C GLU A 21 11.06 -1.88 -6.09
N ALA A 22 10.57 -2.00 -4.87
CA ALA A 22 9.14 -2.16 -4.64
C ALA A 22 8.37 -0.90 -5.00
N LYS A 23 7.18 -1.09 -5.56
CA LYS A 23 6.28 0.01 -5.91
C LYS A 23 5.06 -0.01 -5.03
N LEU A 24 4.62 1.17 -4.61
CA LEU A 24 3.50 1.35 -3.71
C LEU A 24 2.39 2.12 -4.42
N TYR A 25 1.18 1.57 -4.40
CA TYR A 25 0.01 2.18 -4.99
C TYR A 25 -1.12 2.28 -3.96
N LEU A 26 -1.89 3.35 -4.08
CA LEU A 26 -3.13 3.51 -3.31
C LEU A 26 -4.32 3.16 -4.20
N PHE A 27 -5.26 2.38 -3.68
CA PHE A 27 -6.51 2.10 -4.38
C PHE A 27 -7.69 2.18 -3.42
N GLY A 28 -8.90 1.93 -3.91
CA GLY A 28 -10.08 1.91 -3.08
C GLY A 28 -10.62 3.31 -2.79
N SER A 29 -11.37 3.43 -1.68
CA SER A 29 -12.14 4.64 -1.38
C SER A 29 -11.30 5.88 -1.11
N ARG A 30 -10.05 5.71 -0.69
CA ARG A 30 -9.18 6.85 -0.37
C ARG A 30 -8.66 7.60 -1.59
N ILE A 31 -8.84 7.06 -2.77
CA ILE A 31 -8.54 7.78 -4.01
C ILE A 31 -9.51 8.95 -4.22
N ASP A 32 -10.77 8.76 -3.81
CA ASP A 32 -11.83 9.74 -4.02
C ASP A 32 -12.00 10.61 -2.77
N ASP A 33 -11.69 11.89 -2.89
CA ASP A 33 -11.76 12.84 -1.79
C ASP A 33 -13.20 13.12 -1.34
N THR A 34 -14.19 12.78 -2.16
CA THR A 34 -15.61 12.99 -1.82
C THR A 34 -16.15 11.90 -0.90
N LYS A 35 -15.49 10.76 -0.79
CA LYS A 35 -15.90 9.66 0.07
C LYS A 35 -15.32 9.82 1.46
N LYS A 36 -16.13 9.51 2.49
CA LYS A 36 -15.73 9.64 3.88
C LYS A 36 -15.29 8.29 4.45
N GLY A 37 -14.35 8.33 5.38
CA GLY A 37 -13.88 7.18 6.12
C GLY A 37 -13.21 6.16 5.22
N GLY A 38 -13.37 4.91 5.59
CA GLY A 38 -12.85 3.79 4.82
C GLY A 38 -11.45 3.38 5.20
N ASP A 39 -11.12 2.19 4.77
CA ASP A 39 -9.82 1.58 5.02
C ASP A 39 -8.77 2.17 4.10
N ILE A 40 -7.53 2.01 4.49
CA ILE A 40 -6.41 2.32 3.60
C ILE A 40 -6.12 1.06 2.81
N ASP A 41 -6.29 1.11 1.50
CA ASP A 41 -6.07 -0.03 0.61
C ASP A 41 -4.80 0.23 -0.21
N LEU A 42 -3.81 -0.63 -0.04
CA LEU A 42 -2.51 -0.50 -0.69
C LEU A 42 -2.22 -1.71 -1.56
N LEU A 43 -1.66 -1.45 -2.73
CA LEU A 43 -1.09 -2.48 -3.60
C LEU A 43 0.42 -2.29 -3.62
N ILE A 44 1.15 -3.35 -3.29
CA ILE A 44 2.60 -3.36 -3.35
C ILE A 44 3.02 -4.32 -4.44
N VAL A 45 3.87 -3.84 -5.35
CA VAL A 45 4.39 -4.65 -6.45
C VAL A 45 5.87 -4.91 -6.19
N SER A 46 6.20 -6.17 -5.93
CA SER A 46 7.58 -6.60 -5.70
C SER A 46 7.69 -8.11 -5.85
N ASP A 47 8.74 -8.59 -6.48
CA ASP A 47 9.04 -10.02 -6.59
C ASP A 47 9.91 -10.52 -5.43
N LYS A 48 10.32 -9.66 -4.52
CA LYS A 48 11.25 -9.98 -3.43
C LYS A 48 10.62 -9.98 -2.04
N LEU A 49 9.50 -9.27 -1.87
CA LEU A 49 8.89 -9.13 -0.56
C LEU A 49 8.06 -10.35 -0.18
N THR A 50 8.03 -10.65 1.11
CA THR A 50 7.28 -11.75 1.70
C THR A 50 6.15 -11.22 2.58
N LYS A 51 5.30 -12.13 3.07
CA LYS A 51 4.25 -11.77 4.04
C LYS A 51 4.84 -11.20 5.32
N LYS A 52 6.02 -11.65 5.71
CA LYS A 52 6.73 -11.15 6.88
C LYS A 52 7.11 -9.68 6.70
N ASP A 53 7.58 -9.32 5.50
CA ASP A 53 7.91 -7.94 5.17
C ASP A 53 6.68 -7.03 5.21
N ILE A 54 5.56 -7.52 4.70
CA ILE A 54 4.30 -6.79 4.73
C ILE A 54 3.85 -6.56 6.18
N ARG A 55 4.04 -7.56 7.05
CA ARG A 55 3.74 -7.40 8.47
C ARG A 55 4.61 -6.31 9.11
N SER A 56 5.90 -6.27 8.77
CA SER A 56 6.81 -5.25 9.27
C SER A 56 6.38 -3.85 8.84
N LEU A 57 5.96 -3.71 7.60
CA LEU A 57 5.44 -2.44 7.07
C LEU A 57 4.19 -1.99 7.85
N ARG A 58 3.26 -2.91 8.08
CA ARG A 58 2.04 -2.63 8.82
C ARG A 58 2.34 -2.19 10.25
N LEU A 59 3.25 -2.89 10.93
CA LEU A 59 3.62 -2.55 12.30
C LEU A 59 4.28 -1.18 12.38
N GLU A 60 5.12 -0.83 11.41
CA GLU A 60 5.74 0.50 11.36
C GLU A 60 4.69 1.59 11.20
N PHE A 61 3.71 1.36 10.35
CA PHE A 61 2.61 2.30 10.16
C PHE A 61 1.81 2.48 11.45
N PHE A 62 1.46 1.39 12.13
CA PHE A 62 0.68 1.44 13.37
C PHE A 62 1.47 2.11 14.50
N LYS A 63 2.78 1.91 14.55
CA LYS A 63 3.64 2.55 15.52
C LYS A 63 3.58 4.08 15.42
N ASN A 64 3.47 4.60 14.21
CA ASN A 64 3.47 6.04 13.96
C ASN A 64 2.07 6.67 14.02
N PHE A 65 1.03 5.94 13.63
CA PHE A 65 -0.31 6.50 13.45
C PHE A 65 -1.41 5.77 14.24
N GLY A 66 -1.05 4.77 15.03
CA GLY A 66 -2.02 3.94 15.75
C GLY A 66 -2.64 2.88 14.85
N GLU A 67 -3.41 1.99 15.46
CA GLU A 67 -4.07 0.92 14.72
C GLU A 67 -5.17 1.47 13.83
N GLN A 68 -5.10 1.12 12.56
CA GLN A 68 -6.11 1.45 11.56
C GLN A 68 -6.27 0.24 10.66
N LYS A 69 -7.40 0.15 9.98
CA LYS A 69 -7.57 -0.93 9.02
C LYS A 69 -6.75 -0.62 7.78
N LEU A 70 -5.69 -1.38 7.60
CA LEU A 70 -4.73 -1.25 6.52
C LEU A 70 -4.72 -2.55 5.74
N ASP A 71 -5.32 -2.54 4.56
CA ASP A 71 -5.39 -3.71 3.68
C ASP A 71 -4.28 -3.61 2.65
N ILE A 72 -3.41 -4.61 2.63
CA ILE A 72 -2.26 -4.63 1.73
C ILE A 72 -2.33 -5.86 0.83
N VAL A 73 -2.35 -5.60 -0.47
CA VAL A 73 -2.28 -6.65 -1.50
C VAL A 73 -0.85 -6.65 -2.06
N LEU A 74 -0.23 -7.82 -2.08
CA LEU A 74 1.11 -7.98 -2.64
C LEU A 74 1.03 -8.72 -3.97
N ASP A 75 1.61 -8.12 -5.02
CA ASP A 75 1.72 -8.74 -6.33
C ASP A 75 3.19 -8.86 -6.70
N LYS A 76 3.54 -9.96 -7.38
CA LYS A 76 4.93 -10.22 -7.78
C LYS A 76 5.38 -9.42 -9.00
N GLY A 77 4.46 -8.73 -9.65
CA GLY A 77 4.76 -7.94 -10.83
C GLY A 77 4.31 -8.56 -12.14
N ASP A 78 3.85 -9.80 -12.11
CA ASP A 78 3.36 -10.50 -13.30
C ASP A 78 1.87 -10.26 -13.56
N PHE A 79 1.15 -9.79 -12.56
CA PHE A 79 -0.29 -9.50 -12.61
C PHE A 79 -1.12 -10.68 -13.15
N ASN A 80 -0.72 -11.90 -12.80
CA ASN A 80 -1.44 -13.10 -13.18
C ASN A 80 -2.80 -13.22 -12.51
N ASN A 81 -2.97 -12.56 -11.35
CA ASN A 81 -4.24 -12.51 -10.66
C ASN A 81 -5.10 -11.41 -11.30
N PRO A 82 -6.27 -11.76 -11.89
CA PRO A 82 -7.14 -10.74 -12.50
C PRO A 82 -7.53 -9.61 -11.53
N PHE A 83 -7.66 -9.92 -10.24
CA PHE A 83 -8.01 -8.93 -9.23
C PHE A 83 -6.93 -7.85 -9.10
N THR A 84 -5.66 -8.26 -9.02
CA THR A 84 -4.56 -7.29 -8.89
C THR A 84 -4.40 -6.45 -10.16
N LYS A 85 -4.67 -7.02 -11.31
CA LYS A 85 -4.64 -6.29 -12.57
C LYS A 85 -5.70 -5.19 -12.61
N ILE A 86 -6.91 -5.50 -12.17
CA ILE A 86 -8.01 -4.52 -12.09
C ILE A 86 -7.65 -3.40 -11.11
N ILE A 87 -7.11 -3.76 -9.95
CA ILE A 87 -6.68 -2.79 -8.96
C ILE A 87 -5.64 -1.84 -9.55
N LYS A 88 -4.63 -2.40 -10.22
CA LYS A 88 -3.51 -1.65 -10.78
C LYS A 88 -3.97 -0.58 -11.76
N ASP A 89 -4.97 -0.91 -12.59
CA ASP A 89 -5.47 0.01 -13.61
C ASP A 89 -6.09 1.27 -13.02
N LYS A 90 -6.59 1.19 -11.79
CA LYS A 90 -7.24 2.31 -11.10
C LYS A 90 -6.41 2.90 -9.97
N ALA A 91 -5.29 2.26 -9.63
CA ALA A 91 -4.48 2.67 -8.49
C ALA A 91 -3.62 3.89 -8.81
N ILE A 92 -3.29 4.64 -7.76
CA ILE A 92 -2.43 5.81 -7.85
C ILE A 92 -1.05 5.43 -7.32
N LEU A 93 -0.02 5.62 -8.13
CA LEU A 93 1.37 5.40 -7.70
C LEU A 93 1.75 6.47 -6.68
N LEU A 94 2.21 6.02 -5.52
CA LEU A 94 2.65 6.93 -4.45
C LEU A 94 4.13 7.25 -4.53
#